data_af95a26ce4e416a4352aaddb9c37efc0
#
_entry.id   af95a26ce4e416a4352aaddb9c37efc0
#
_cell.length_a   1.000
_cell.length_b   1.000
_cell.length_c   1.000
_cell.angle_alpha   90.00
_cell.angle_beta   90.00
_cell.angle_gamma   90.00
#
_symmetry.space_group_name_H-M   'P 1'
#
loop_
_entity.id
_entity.type
_entity.pdbx_description
1 polymer ?
#
loop_
_entity_poly.entity_id
_entity_poly.type
_entity_poly.pdbx_seq_one_letter_code
_entity_poly.pdbx_strand_id
1 'polypeptide(L)'
;MLYIFGTRDARIAKYIDKENICYPCKAFEREISVYMPYFHLCFIPVFPIGKKRFEVRCTNCGDETKSENLVRKYEKLAKTPFYLFSALILAAGIGAYWIYWNSNNQKHNAEYVANPKVSDVYTISEHRNDGTTYYFLRLAAIKGDTVMAIHSSLEYNYFVNTMSGDDHFVKDDTSLYARKELKKMLENGEIYMVSRNYSKGSGFNQIW
;
A
#
# COMPACT_ATOMS: atom_id res chain seq x y z
N MET A 1 13.94 -2.63 26.28
CA MET A 1 14.22 -2.41 24.85
C MET A 1 13.08 -3.00 24.03
N LEU A 2 12.41 -2.18 23.24
CA LEU A 2 11.39 -2.65 22.29
C LEU A 2 12.14 -3.15 21.04
N TYR A 3 12.17 -4.45 20.84
CA TYR A 3 12.69 -5.02 19.59
C TYR A 3 11.65 -4.84 18.49
N ILE A 4 11.92 -3.93 17.56
CA ILE A 4 11.03 -3.63 16.43
C ILE A 4 10.98 -4.81 15.45
N PHE A 5 12.02 -5.65 15.41
CA PHE A 5 12.10 -6.84 14.57
C PHE A 5 12.73 -8.02 15.31
N GLY A 6 12.44 -9.22 14.89
CA GLY A 6 12.99 -10.42 15.48
C GLY A 6 12.28 -11.69 15.07
N THR A 7 12.59 -12.77 15.77
CA THR A 7 11.96 -14.08 15.56
C THR A 7 11.15 -14.46 16.80
N ARG A 8 9.97 -15.05 16.57
CA ARG A 8 9.08 -15.60 17.61
C ARG A 8 8.52 -16.93 17.16
N ASP A 9 8.02 -17.70 18.12
CA ASP A 9 7.31 -18.95 17.86
C ASP A 9 5.80 -18.74 17.99
N ALA A 10 5.07 -19.13 16.96
CA ALA A 10 3.61 -19.23 17.02
C ALA A 10 3.19 -20.68 17.18
N ARG A 11 2.32 -20.95 18.15
CA ARG A 11 1.67 -22.26 18.24
C ARG A 11 0.62 -22.34 17.14
N ILE A 12 0.90 -23.16 16.11
CA ILE A 12 0.05 -23.27 14.92
C ILE A 12 -0.99 -24.39 15.02
N ALA A 13 -0.73 -25.39 15.86
CA ALA A 13 -1.67 -26.48 16.08
C ALA A 13 -1.47 -27.12 17.46
N LYS A 14 -2.53 -27.75 17.96
CA LYS A 14 -2.54 -28.56 19.17
C LYS A 14 -3.34 -29.83 18.87
N TYR A 15 -2.76 -30.98 19.15
CA TYR A 15 -3.38 -32.30 18.95
C TYR A 15 -3.33 -33.11 20.24
N ILE A 16 -4.26 -34.02 20.39
CA ILE A 16 -4.24 -35.03 21.45
C ILE A 16 -4.09 -36.40 20.75
N ASP A 17 -2.99 -37.07 21.00
CA ASP A 17 -2.74 -38.42 20.52
C ASP A 17 -3.20 -39.41 21.55
N LYS A 18 -4.07 -40.35 21.12
CA LYS A 18 -4.63 -41.44 21.94
C LYS A 18 -4.16 -42.80 21.52
N GLU A 19 -3.32 -42.89 20.49
CA GLU A 19 -2.86 -44.16 19.93
C GLU A 19 -1.54 -44.63 20.57
N ASN A 20 -0.71 -43.71 21.03
CA ASN A 20 0.61 -44.02 21.57
C ASN A 20 0.64 -43.95 23.09
N ILE A 21 1.07 -45.06 23.72
CA ILE A 21 1.20 -45.18 25.17
C ILE A 21 2.38 -44.37 25.68
N CYS A 22 2.19 -43.67 26.78
CA CYS A 22 3.28 -43.09 27.56
C CYS A 22 4.06 -44.18 28.29
N TYR A 23 5.36 -44.33 28.05
CA TYR A 23 6.17 -45.38 28.66
C TYR A 23 6.21 -45.34 30.19
N PRO A 24 6.42 -44.17 30.84
CA PRO A 24 6.49 -44.05 32.29
C PRO A 24 5.18 -44.39 33.02
N CYS A 25 4.03 -43.81 32.57
CA CYS A 25 2.77 -43.93 33.30
C CYS A 25 1.69 -44.81 32.63
N LYS A 26 1.99 -45.38 31.46
CA LYS A 26 1.08 -46.22 30.66
C LYS A 26 -0.22 -45.54 30.22
N ALA A 27 -0.34 -44.23 30.35
CA ALA A 27 -1.51 -43.45 29.88
C ALA A 27 -1.47 -43.30 28.35
N PHE A 28 -2.66 -43.23 27.72
CA PHE A 28 -2.82 -43.11 26.27
C PHE A 28 -2.94 -41.67 25.77
N GLU A 29 -2.97 -40.65 26.64
CA GLU A 29 -3.19 -39.27 26.21
C GLU A 29 -1.89 -38.48 26.21
N ARG A 30 -1.45 -38.05 25.00
CA ARG A 30 -0.32 -37.17 24.83
C ARG A 30 -0.76 -35.91 24.09
N GLU A 31 -0.47 -34.77 24.66
CA GLU A 31 -0.65 -33.47 24.04
C GLU A 31 0.54 -33.14 23.14
N ILE A 32 0.25 -32.77 21.90
CA ILE A 32 1.26 -32.39 20.91
C ILE A 32 1.01 -30.96 20.50
N SER A 33 1.88 -30.07 20.90
CA SER A 33 1.87 -28.68 20.49
C SER A 33 2.87 -28.47 19.35
N VAL A 34 2.40 -27.87 18.26
CA VAL A 34 3.21 -27.57 17.09
C VAL A 34 3.46 -26.07 17.00
N TYR A 35 4.72 -25.71 16.97
CA TYR A 35 5.16 -24.32 16.87
C TYR A 35 5.83 -24.07 15.53
N MET A 36 5.60 -22.90 14.97
CA MET A 36 6.27 -22.41 13.77
C MET A 36 7.01 -21.11 14.11
N PRO A 37 8.34 -21.12 14.00
CA PRO A 37 9.09 -19.88 14.13
C PRO A 37 8.80 -18.95 12.96
N TYR A 38 8.65 -17.66 13.22
CA TYR A 38 8.38 -16.65 12.22
C TYR A 38 9.18 -15.38 12.48
N PHE A 39 9.49 -14.67 11.41
CA PHE A 39 10.04 -13.33 11.47
C PHE A 39 8.91 -12.31 11.62
N HIS A 40 9.11 -11.34 12.51
CA HIS A 40 8.16 -10.24 12.69
C HIS A 40 8.85 -8.88 12.55
N LEU A 41 8.10 -7.91 12.05
CA LEU A 41 8.43 -6.50 12.01
C LEU A 41 7.31 -5.73 12.73
N CYS A 42 7.65 -4.89 13.71
CA CYS A 42 6.67 -4.18 14.53
C CYS A 42 5.54 -5.10 15.06
N PHE A 43 5.90 -6.31 15.52
CA PHE A 43 5.00 -7.36 16.01
C PHE A 43 4.10 -8.02 14.95
N ILE A 44 4.15 -7.56 13.69
CA ILE A 44 3.37 -8.13 12.59
C ILE A 44 4.17 -9.28 11.97
N PRO A 45 3.62 -10.49 11.86
CA PRO A 45 4.26 -11.60 11.18
C PRO A 45 4.52 -11.29 9.70
N VAL A 46 5.75 -11.56 9.25
CA VAL A 46 6.16 -11.33 7.85
C VAL A 46 6.19 -12.65 7.09
N PHE A 47 6.95 -13.63 7.60
CA PHE A 47 7.01 -14.98 7.03
C PHE A 47 7.50 -16.01 8.05
N PRO A 48 7.11 -17.28 7.92
CA PRO A 48 7.63 -18.37 8.75
C PRO A 48 9.08 -18.68 8.39
N ILE A 49 9.89 -19.04 9.41
CA ILE A 49 11.31 -19.34 9.26
C ILE A 49 11.60 -20.76 9.75
N GLY A 50 12.39 -21.50 8.99
CA GLY A 50 12.91 -22.79 9.43
C GLY A 50 11.87 -23.89 9.51
N LYS A 51 12.07 -24.85 10.44
CA LYS A 51 11.26 -26.06 10.59
C LYS A 51 10.31 -25.93 11.77
N LYS A 52 9.16 -26.60 11.67
CA LYS A 52 8.20 -26.72 12.76
C LYS A 52 8.87 -27.37 13.98
N ARG A 53 8.57 -26.86 15.17
CA ARG A 53 8.99 -27.43 16.44
C ARG A 53 7.81 -28.15 17.09
N PHE A 54 8.09 -29.29 17.70
CA PHE A 54 7.09 -30.13 18.33
C PHE A 54 7.40 -30.27 19.82
N GLU A 55 6.41 -30.00 20.64
CA GLU A 55 6.42 -30.30 22.07
C GLU A 55 5.39 -31.37 22.31
N VAL A 56 5.86 -32.51 22.84
CA VAL A 56 5.02 -33.64 23.16
C VAL A 56 5.02 -33.79 24.68
N ARG A 57 3.85 -33.76 25.30
CA ARG A 57 3.70 -33.83 26.74
C ARG A 57 2.60 -34.85 27.12
N CYS A 58 2.91 -35.77 28.02
CA CYS A 58 1.89 -36.63 28.60
C CYS A 58 0.96 -35.84 29.53
N THR A 59 -0.35 -35.92 29.33
CA THR A 59 -1.33 -35.24 30.17
C THR A 59 -1.38 -35.72 31.60
N ASN A 60 -0.98 -36.96 31.84
CA ASN A 60 -1.04 -37.61 33.16
C ASN A 60 0.25 -37.41 33.99
N CYS A 61 1.42 -37.66 33.45
CA CYS A 61 2.69 -37.60 34.19
C CYS A 61 3.62 -36.47 33.77
N GLY A 62 3.28 -35.71 32.70
CA GLY A 62 4.08 -34.64 32.22
C GLY A 62 5.33 -35.03 31.42
N ASP A 63 5.54 -36.34 31.15
CA ASP A 63 6.67 -36.80 30.36
C ASP A 63 6.74 -36.17 28.98
N GLU A 64 7.93 -35.72 28.56
CA GLU A 64 8.16 -35.01 27.31
C GLU A 64 8.94 -35.83 26.25
N THR A 65 8.93 -37.16 26.38
CA THR A 65 9.65 -38.01 25.44
C THR A 65 9.09 -37.92 24.03
N LYS A 66 9.95 -37.51 23.10
CA LYS A 66 9.61 -37.35 21.68
C LYS A 66 9.83 -38.64 20.92
N SER A 67 8.80 -39.12 20.20
CA SER A 67 8.91 -40.21 19.23
C SER A 67 8.99 -39.63 17.82
N GLU A 68 9.98 -40.03 17.02
CA GLU A 68 10.13 -39.55 15.63
C GLU A 68 8.92 -39.87 14.77
N ASN A 69 8.32 -41.03 14.94
CA ASN A 69 7.13 -41.42 14.19
C ASN A 69 5.95 -40.51 14.47
N LEU A 70 5.79 -40.11 15.72
CA LEU A 70 4.74 -39.22 16.18
C LEU A 70 4.94 -37.82 15.58
N VAL A 71 6.16 -37.30 15.58
CA VAL A 71 6.52 -36.02 14.98
C VAL A 71 6.22 -36.01 13.48
N ARG A 72 6.65 -37.07 12.74
CA ARG A 72 6.40 -37.17 11.29
C ARG A 72 4.91 -37.22 10.94
N LYS A 73 4.09 -37.92 11.75
CA LYS A 73 2.62 -38.00 11.58
C LYS A 73 2.00 -36.61 11.67
N TYR A 74 2.30 -35.85 12.72
CA TYR A 74 1.70 -34.56 12.98
C TYR A 74 2.33 -33.40 12.19
N GLU A 75 3.55 -33.55 11.69
CA GLU A 75 4.19 -32.60 10.79
C GLU A 75 3.42 -32.45 9.47
N LYS A 76 2.91 -33.55 8.92
CA LYS A 76 2.08 -33.56 7.71
C LYS A 76 0.69 -32.95 7.94
N LEU A 77 0.13 -33.13 9.13
CA LEU A 77 -1.20 -32.64 9.50
C LEU A 77 -1.20 -31.13 9.82
N ALA A 78 -0.16 -30.64 10.48
CA ALA A 78 -0.07 -29.26 10.89
C ALA A 78 0.26 -28.35 9.70
N LYS A 79 -0.74 -27.68 9.14
CA LYS A 79 -0.56 -26.69 8.07
C LYS A 79 -0.06 -25.37 8.64
N THR A 80 0.80 -24.68 7.89
CA THR A 80 1.23 -23.31 8.24
C THR A 80 0.08 -22.35 7.97
N PRO A 81 -0.41 -21.61 8.98
CA PRO A 81 -1.54 -20.73 8.81
C PRO A 81 -1.13 -19.44 8.05
N PHE A 82 -2.06 -18.92 7.28
CA PHE A 82 -1.83 -17.76 6.41
C PHE A 82 -1.54 -16.46 7.17
N TYR A 83 -1.98 -16.32 8.41
CA TYR A 83 -1.71 -15.12 9.21
C TYR A 83 -0.22 -14.89 9.47
N LEU A 84 0.63 -15.93 9.35
CA LEU A 84 2.08 -15.77 9.44
C LEU A 84 2.70 -15.01 8.26
N PHE A 85 1.90 -14.72 7.22
CA PHE A 85 2.24 -13.90 6.05
C PHE A 85 1.52 -12.56 6.04
N SER A 86 0.94 -12.12 7.17
CA SER A 86 0.07 -10.93 7.21
C SER A 86 0.73 -9.66 6.71
N ALA A 87 2.01 -9.43 7.00
CA ALA A 87 2.73 -8.27 6.46
C ALA A 87 2.86 -8.31 4.93
N LEU A 88 3.12 -9.48 4.35
CA LEU A 88 3.22 -9.65 2.89
C LEU A 88 1.86 -9.47 2.22
N ILE A 89 0.79 -10.00 2.83
CA ILE A 89 -0.59 -9.83 2.34
C ILE A 89 -0.97 -8.35 2.38
N LEU A 90 -0.64 -7.64 3.46
CA LEU A 90 -0.89 -6.21 3.59
C LEU A 90 -0.11 -5.41 2.53
N ALA A 91 1.18 -5.69 2.36
CA ALA A 91 2.01 -5.04 1.35
C ALA A 91 1.50 -5.28 -0.08
N ALA A 92 1.08 -6.50 -0.39
CA ALA A 92 0.48 -6.84 -1.68
C ALA A 92 -0.85 -6.09 -1.91
N GLY A 93 -1.69 -5.97 -0.87
CA GLY A 93 -2.94 -5.20 -0.92
C GLY A 93 -2.71 -3.70 -1.17
N ILE A 94 -1.75 -3.10 -0.47
CA ILE A 94 -1.37 -1.70 -0.67
C ILE A 94 -0.83 -1.49 -2.09
N GLY A 95 0.05 -2.38 -2.57
CA GLY A 95 0.60 -2.31 -3.92
C GLY A 95 -0.49 -2.43 -5.01
N ALA A 96 -1.40 -3.37 -4.86
CA ALA A 96 -2.54 -3.55 -5.77
C ALA A 96 -3.46 -2.32 -5.78
N TYR A 97 -3.76 -1.76 -4.60
CA TYR A 97 -4.54 -0.53 -4.49
C TYR A 97 -3.86 0.65 -5.17
N TRP A 98 -2.53 0.80 -4.98
CA TRP A 98 -1.75 1.87 -5.62
C TRP A 98 -1.74 1.76 -7.15
N ILE A 99 -1.55 0.54 -7.69
CA ILE A 99 -1.60 0.29 -9.13
C ILE A 99 -2.99 0.62 -9.69
N TYR A 100 -4.05 0.17 -9.02
CA TYR A 100 -5.43 0.45 -9.41
C TYR A 100 -5.71 1.96 -9.42
N TRP A 101 -5.34 2.67 -8.36
CA TRP A 101 -5.54 4.11 -8.22
C TRP A 101 -4.78 4.88 -9.31
N ASN A 102 -3.51 4.53 -9.54
CA ASN A 102 -2.68 5.18 -10.57
C ASN A 102 -3.24 4.94 -11.98
N SER A 103 -3.64 3.71 -12.31
CA SER A 103 -4.25 3.38 -13.60
C SER A 103 -5.56 4.14 -13.84
N ASN A 104 -6.40 4.27 -12.81
CA ASN A 104 -7.65 5.00 -12.89
C ASN A 104 -7.41 6.51 -13.08
N ASN A 105 -6.45 7.07 -12.37
CA ASN A 105 -6.06 8.47 -12.49
C ASN A 105 -5.55 8.80 -13.90
N GLN A 106 -4.71 7.94 -14.47
CA GLN A 106 -4.22 8.14 -15.84
C GLN A 106 -5.35 8.14 -16.88
N LYS A 107 -6.35 7.27 -16.73
CA LYS A 107 -7.53 7.25 -17.62
C LYS A 107 -8.33 8.53 -17.51
N HIS A 108 -8.60 9.02 -16.30
CA HIS A 108 -9.30 10.29 -16.10
C HIS A 108 -8.51 11.47 -16.64
N ASN A 109 -7.21 11.53 -16.41
CA ASN A 109 -6.36 12.57 -16.98
C ASN A 109 -6.42 12.59 -18.52
N ALA A 110 -6.31 11.41 -19.14
CA ALA A 110 -6.38 11.29 -20.61
C ALA A 110 -7.75 11.73 -21.16
N GLU A 111 -8.84 11.36 -20.51
CA GLU A 111 -10.19 11.79 -20.87
C GLU A 111 -10.36 13.30 -20.75
N TYR A 112 -9.89 13.90 -19.63
CA TYR A 112 -10.05 15.32 -19.36
C TYR A 112 -9.17 16.17 -20.26
N VAL A 113 -7.95 15.74 -20.55
CA VAL A 113 -7.05 16.43 -21.51
C VAL A 113 -7.57 16.32 -22.94
N ALA A 114 -8.20 15.19 -23.32
CA ALA A 114 -8.83 15.05 -24.62
C ALA A 114 -10.06 15.95 -24.79
N ASN A 115 -10.81 16.15 -23.71
CA ASN A 115 -12.02 16.98 -23.69
C ASN A 115 -11.93 18.04 -22.58
N PRO A 116 -11.06 19.05 -22.72
CA PRO A 116 -10.85 20.08 -21.71
C PRO A 116 -12.13 20.91 -21.51
N LYS A 117 -12.39 21.30 -20.25
CA LYS A 117 -13.49 22.18 -19.88
C LYS A 117 -12.95 23.40 -19.14
N VAL A 118 -13.66 24.52 -19.26
CA VAL A 118 -13.39 25.70 -18.45
C VAL A 118 -13.49 25.32 -16.97
N SER A 119 -12.59 25.83 -16.14
CA SER A 119 -12.40 25.51 -14.73
C SER A 119 -11.73 24.16 -14.44
N ASP A 120 -11.30 23.36 -15.44
CA ASP A 120 -10.38 22.27 -15.15
C ASP A 120 -9.06 22.83 -14.57
N VAL A 121 -8.52 22.15 -13.56
CA VAL A 121 -7.25 22.49 -12.94
C VAL A 121 -6.24 21.39 -13.22
N TYR A 122 -5.16 21.74 -13.86
CA TYR A 122 -4.05 20.85 -14.19
C TYR A 122 -2.95 21.03 -13.18
N THR A 123 -2.55 19.98 -12.49
CA THR A 123 -1.35 19.96 -11.67
C THR A 123 -0.18 19.64 -12.57
N ILE A 124 0.73 20.59 -12.74
CA ILE A 124 1.93 20.43 -13.56
C ILE A 124 3.08 20.03 -12.65
N SER A 125 3.89 19.08 -13.11
CA SER A 125 5.15 18.71 -12.48
C SER A 125 6.30 19.02 -13.43
N GLU A 126 7.21 19.87 -13.00
CA GLU A 126 8.39 20.27 -13.75
C GLU A 126 9.65 19.77 -13.05
N HIS A 127 10.47 19.03 -13.78
CA HIS A 127 11.76 18.54 -13.28
C HIS A 127 12.83 19.58 -13.55
N ARG A 128 13.31 20.24 -12.49
CA ARG A 128 14.42 21.20 -12.52
C ARG A 128 15.68 20.59 -11.90
N ASN A 129 16.83 21.21 -12.06
CA ASN A 129 18.11 20.71 -11.54
C ASN A 129 18.14 20.57 -10.01
N ASP A 130 17.31 21.30 -9.29
CA ASP A 130 17.17 21.34 -7.83
C ASP A 130 16.03 20.46 -7.29
N GLY A 131 15.27 19.81 -8.18
CA GLY A 131 14.18 18.93 -7.79
C GLY A 131 12.97 18.99 -8.69
N THR A 132 11.86 18.41 -8.21
CA THR A 132 10.57 18.47 -8.90
C THR A 132 9.73 19.58 -8.29
N THR A 133 9.28 20.50 -9.12
CA THR A 133 8.37 21.61 -8.74
C THR A 133 6.98 21.31 -9.25
N TYR A 134 5.97 21.63 -8.45
CA TYR A 134 4.55 21.49 -8.79
C TYR A 134 3.87 22.83 -8.76
N TYR A 135 3.01 23.10 -9.74
CA TYR A 135 2.15 24.28 -9.79
C TYR A 135 0.84 23.97 -10.49
N PHE A 136 -0.11 24.87 -10.40
CA PHE A 136 -1.44 24.67 -10.96
C PHE A 136 -1.70 25.56 -12.15
N LEU A 137 -2.36 24.99 -13.18
CA LEU A 137 -2.91 25.71 -14.32
C LEU A 137 -4.43 25.54 -14.32
N ARG A 138 -5.16 26.64 -14.23
CA ARG A 138 -6.63 26.61 -14.34
C ARG A 138 -7.07 27.08 -15.72
N LEU A 139 -7.89 26.29 -16.38
CA LEU A 139 -8.43 26.64 -17.69
C LEU A 139 -9.48 27.76 -17.57
N ALA A 140 -9.18 28.93 -18.12
CA ALA A 140 -10.05 30.10 -18.08
C ALA A 140 -10.97 30.19 -19.30
N ALA A 141 -10.47 29.87 -20.49
CA ALA A 141 -11.25 29.90 -21.73
C ALA A 141 -10.78 28.82 -22.73
N ILE A 142 -11.66 28.41 -23.60
CA ILE A 142 -11.39 27.48 -24.69
C ILE A 142 -11.92 28.11 -25.99
N LYS A 143 -11.03 28.31 -26.98
CA LYS A 143 -11.39 28.83 -28.31
C LYS A 143 -10.87 27.89 -29.40
N GLY A 144 -11.77 27.03 -29.93
CA GLY A 144 -11.39 26.05 -30.93
C GLY A 144 -10.35 25.07 -30.42
N ASP A 145 -9.15 25.11 -31.01
CA ASP A 145 -8.02 24.23 -30.64
C ASP A 145 -7.08 24.87 -29.58
N THR A 146 -7.34 26.10 -29.18
CA THR A 146 -6.53 26.80 -28.19
C THR A 146 -7.22 26.89 -26.84
N VAL A 147 -6.46 26.64 -25.79
CA VAL A 147 -6.89 26.70 -24.40
C VAL A 147 -6.10 27.78 -23.70
N MET A 148 -6.79 28.72 -23.02
CA MET A 148 -6.20 29.74 -22.18
C MET A 148 -6.20 29.26 -20.74
N ALA A 149 -5.04 29.18 -20.11
CA ALA A 149 -4.84 28.82 -18.72
C ALA A 149 -4.25 29.96 -17.92
N ILE A 150 -4.63 30.07 -16.66
CA ILE A 150 -4.07 31.00 -15.67
C ILE A 150 -3.22 30.20 -14.68
N HIS A 151 -2.11 30.78 -14.26
CA HIS A 151 -1.15 30.15 -13.37
C HIS A 151 -1.50 30.39 -11.91
N SER A 152 -1.12 29.43 -11.03
CA SER A 152 -1.11 29.65 -9.59
C SER A 152 0.02 30.60 -9.18
N SER A 153 -0.21 31.37 -8.12
CA SER A 153 0.77 32.34 -7.58
C SER A 153 1.96 31.66 -6.90
N LEU A 154 1.80 30.42 -6.48
CA LEU A 154 2.81 29.65 -5.76
C LEU A 154 3.24 28.39 -6.52
N GLU A 155 4.50 28.01 -6.32
CA GLU A 155 5.06 26.73 -6.71
C GLU A 155 5.41 25.93 -5.46
N TYR A 156 5.25 24.60 -5.54
CA TYR A 156 5.48 23.68 -4.43
C TYR A 156 6.64 22.75 -4.75
N ASN A 157 7.49 22.50 -3.79
CA ASN A 157 8.62 21.56 -3.91
C ASN A 157 8.22 20.09 -3.61
N TYR A 158 6.95 19.82 -3.35
CA TYR A 158 6.36 18.51 -3.15
C TYR A 158 4.95 18.46 -3.72
N PHE A 159 4.47 17.26 -4.03
CA PHE A 159 3.12 17.09 -4.55
C PHE A 159 2.06 17.54 -3.54
N VAL A 160 1.15 18.38 -3.99
CA VAL A 160 -0.07 18.80 -3.29
C VAL A 160 -1.28 18.58 -4.20
N ASN A 161 -2.42 18.24 -3.62
CA ASN A 161 -3.68 18.00 -4.35
C ASN A 161 -4.69 19.15 -4.20
N THR A 162 -4.34 20.19 -3.45
CA THR A 162 -5.16 21.36 -3.16
C THR A 162 -4.26 22.58 -3.02
N MET A 163 -4.80 23.77 -3.25
CA MET A 163 -4.11 25.03 -2.99
C MET A 163 -4.13 25.36 -1.49
N SER A 164 -3.08 26.02 -1.00
CA SER A 164 -3.03 26.58 0.35
C SER A 164 -3.91 27.83 0.48
N GLY A 165 -4.11 28.34 1.71
CA GLY A 165 -4.88 29.55 1.95
C GLY A 165 -4.27 30.83 1.33
N ASP A 166 -2.95 30.81 1.10
CA ASP A 166 -2.19 31.94 0.53
C ASP A 166 -1.93 31.81 -0.97
N ASP A 167 -2.40 30.71 -1.58
CA ASP A 167 -2.27 30.47 -3.01
C ASP A 167 -3.56 30.83 -3.74
N HIS A 168 -3.41 31.37 -4.95
CA HIS A 168 -4.51 31.78 -5.82
C HIS A 168 -4.07 31.74 -7.28
N PHE A 169 -5.01 31.75 -8.21
CA PHE A 169 -4.73 31.91 -9.62
C PHE A 169 -4.59 33.40 -9.96
N VAL A 170 -3.51 33.75 -10.66
CA VAL A 170 -3.20 35.14 -11.05
C VAL A 170 -3.86 35.43 -12.39
N LYS A 171 -4.91 36.26 -12.39
CA LYS A 171 -5.73 36.54 -13.58
C LYS A 171 -4.95 37.07 -14.76
N ASP A 172 -3.92 37.86 -14.50
CA ASP A 172 -3.10 38.48 -15.55
C ASP A 172 -1.92 37.61 -16.01
N ASP A 173 -1.63 36.53 -15.29
CA ASP A 173 -0.63 35.53 -15.66
C ASP A 173 -1.30 34.38 -16.46
N THR A 174 -1.39 34.61 -17.77
CA THR A 174 -2.08 33.69 -18.69
C THR A 174 -1.14 33.14 -19.73
N SER A 175 -1.30 31.82 -20.00
CA SER A 175 -0.61 31.12 -21.07
C SER A 175 -1.63 30.46 -22.03
N LEU A 176 -1.24 30.43 -23.31
CA LEU A 176 -2.04 29.80 -24.35
C LEU A 176 -1.39 28.48 -24.73
N TYR A 177 -2.19 27.39 -24.70
CA TYR A 177 -1.77 26.06 -25.07
C TYR A 177 -2.64 25.54 -26.20
N ALA A 178 -2.01 24.91 -27.22
CA ALA A 178 -2.78 24.13 -28.18
C ALA A 178 -3.24 22.79 -27.49
N ARG A 179 -4.41 22.28 -27.85
CA ARG A 179 -4.88 20.98 -27.33
C ARG A 179 -3.86 19.86 -27.58
N LYS A 180 -3.19 19.88 -28.72
CA LYS A 180 -2.11 18.94 -29.06
C LYS A 180 -0.93 19.04 -28.09
N GLU A 181 -0.62 20.24 -27.63
CA GLU A 181 0.44 20.50 -26.67
C GLU A 181 0.09 19.94 -25.29
N LEU A 182 -1.13 20.21 -24.79
CA LEU A 182 -1.61 19.60 -23.54
C LEU A 182 -1.56 18.08 -23.57
N LYS A 183 -1.89 17.47 -24.71
CA LYS A 183 -1.78 16.02 -24.88
C LYS A 183 -0.33 15.54 -24.79
N LYS A 184 0.59 16.27 -25.41
CA LYS A 184 2.03 15.97 -25.35
C LYS A 184 2.58 16.13 -23.93
N MET A 185 2.16 17.19 -23.21
CA MET A 185 2.51 17.40 -21.81
C MET A 185 2.03 16.24 -20.90
N LEU A 186 0.84 15.70 -21.17
CA LEU A 186 0.36 14.50 -20.49
C LEU A 186 1.20 13.25 -20.81
N GLU A 187 1.53 13.04 -22.09
CA GLU A 187 2.36 11.91 -22.55
C GLU A 187 3.79 11.98 -21.98
N ASN A 188 4.34 13.18 -21.82
CA ASN A 188 5.64 13.42 -21.20
C ASN A 188 5.62 13.33 -19.67
N GLY A 189 4.44 13.22 -19.03
CA GLY A 189 4.29 13.21 -17.57
C GLY A 189 4.37 14.58 -16.90
N GLU A 190 4.37 15.67 -17.68
CA GLU A 190 4.34 17.05 -17.17
C GLU A 190 2.98 17.36 -16.50
N ILE A 191 1.86 16.88 -17.10
CA ILE A 191 0.55 16.91 -16.45
C ILE A 191 0.45 15.70 -15.52
N TYR A 192 0.60 15.95 -14.22
CA TYR A 192 0.53 14.92 -13.20
C TYR A 192 -0.91 14.49 -12.87
N MET A 193 -1.81 15.48 -12.73
CA MET A 193 -3.20 15.24 -12.40
C MET A 193 -4.10 16.34 -13.00
N VAL A 194 -5.34 15.95 -13.37
CA VAL A 194 -6.37 16.91 -13.79
C VAL A 194 -7.54 16.83 -12.81
N SER A 195 -7.87 17.94 -12.18
CA SER A 195 -8.99 18.08 -11.26
C SER A 195 -10.17 18.74 -11.95
N ARG A 196 -11.31 18.07 -11.96
CA ARG A 196 -12.60 18.56 -12.46
C ARG A 196 -13.66 18.37 -11.38
N ASN A 197 -14.62 19.30 -11.25
CA ASN A 197 -15.67 19.26 -10.24
C ASN A 197 -15.14 19.20 -8.80
N TYR A 198 -14.05 19.88 -8.53
CA TYR A 198 -13.42 19.95 -7.23
C TYR A 198 -14.29 20.67 -6.19
N SER A 199 -14.08 20.38 -4.90
CA SER A 199 -14.83 20.98 -3.80
C SER A 199 -14.47 22.46 -3.61
N LYS A 200 -15.36 23.25 -3.01
CA LYS A 200 -15.10 24.67 -2.67
C LYS A 200 -13.90 24.84 -1.73
N GLY A 201 -13.61 23.83 -0.89
CA GLY A 201 -12.49 23.85 0.04
C GLY A 201 -11.12 23.53 -0.57
N SER A 202 -11.05 23.22 -1.88
CA SER A 202 -9.78 22.90 -2.55
C SER A 202 -8.87 24.12 -2.80
N GLY A 203 -9.37 25.34 -2.64
CA GLY A 203 -8.67 26.57 -3.02
C GLY A 203 -8.71 26.90 -4.52
N PHE A 204 -9.08 25.96 -5.39
CA PHE A 204 -9.06 26.14 -6.85
C PHE A 204 -10.06 27.16 -7.40
N ASN A 205 -10.90 27.74 -6.57
CA ASN A 205 -11.80 28.84 -6.92
C ASN A 205 -11.23 30.24 -6.64
N GLN A 206 -10.07 30.33 -5.99
CA GLN A 206 -9.41 31.61 -5.65
C GLN A 206 -8.71 32.17 -6.90
N ILE A 207 -9.21 33.29 -7.40
CA ILE A 207 -8.66 34.00 -8.57
C ILE A 207 -8.52 35.45 -8.17
N TRP A 208 -7.33 36.01 -8.34
CA TRP A 208 -7.01 37.39 -8.02
C TRP A 208 -6.49 38.12 -9.27
#